data_b14aebf0d020dee225543d69c7e0b3f4
#
_entry.id   b14aebf0d020dee225543d69c7e0b3f4
#
_cell.length_a   1.000
_cell.length_b   1.000
_cell.length_c   1.000
_cell.angle_alpha   90.00
_cell.angle_beta   90.00
_cell.angle_gamma   90.00
#
_symmetry.space_group_name_H-M   'P 1'
#
loop_
_entity.id
_entity.type
_entity.pdbx_description
1 polymer ?
#
loop_
_entity_poly.entity_id
_entity_poly.type
_entity_poly.pdbx_seq_one_letter_code
_entity_poly.pdbx_strand_id
1 'polypeptide(L)'
;AMSAIGGIQPGPLGKSFGTDSLMDSGFPQRFLFVYPDKAEFIKRIDRKRMTPEMRDSWSNIIGRLFGMEPLTLQLSHEAERLYADYADANDMKADAEEDDYIGGMRQKMNIHVLRLAIMAHLLSDHWNEPVITDNEMEYAIRVADYFTQIHVERIYPLLMGNARQAIKRLTKELVITEIGQTFDIQNKSALAEALNCDRAKLTNILNGKLRK
;
A
#
# COMPACT_ATOMS: atom_id res chain seq x y z
N ALA A 1 -3.24 1.06 -21.15
CA ALA A 1 -3.04 0.83 -19.71
C ALA A 1 -2.46 -0.58 -19.51
N MET A 2 -1.60 -0.74 -18.49
CA MET A 2 -1.02 -2.05 -18.14
C MET A 2 -1.37 -2.35 -16.69
N SER A 3 -1.83 -3.57 -16.43
CA SER A 3 -2.12 -4.08 -15.10
C SER A 3 -1.24 -5.30 -14.82
N ALA A 4 -0.81 -5.46 -13.58
CA ALA A 4 -0.01 -6.60 -13.16
C ALA A 4 -0.60 -7.18 -11.87
N ILE A 5 -0.63 -8.51 -11.78
CA ILE A 5 -0.96 -9.25 -10.56
C ILE A 5 0.13 -10.29 -10.31
N GLY A 6 0.53 -10.48 -9.08
CA GLY A 6 1.56 -11.46 -8.74
C GLY A 6 1.70 -11.64 -7.24
N GLY A 7 2.50 -12.63 -6.85
CA GLY A 7 2.86 -12.89 -5.47
C GLY A 7 4.35 -12.70 -5.26
N ILE A 8 4.71 -12.12 -4.12
CA ILE A 8 6.10 -11.97 -3.67
C ILE A 8 6.19 -12.33 -2.20
N GLN A 9 7.27 -12.99 -1.81
CA GLN A 9 7.53 -13.26 -0.41
C GLN A 9 8.00 -11.98 0.32
N PRO A 10 7.69 -11.82 1.62
CA PRO A 10 8.10 -10.63 2.39
C PRO A 10 9.62 -10.37 2.34
N GLY A 11 10.44 -11.42 2.42
CA GLY A 11 11.91 -11.28 2.43
C GLY A 11 12.49 -10.61 1.18
N PRO A 12 12.15 -11.02 -0.04
CA PRO A 12 12.59 -10.37 -1.28
C PRO A 12 11.97 -9.00 -1.54
N LEU A 13 10.81 -8.66 -0.94
CA LEU A 13 10.06 -7.45 -1.26
C LEU A 13 10.92 -6.17 -1.16
N GLY A 14 11.64 -6.00 -0.06
CA GLY A 14 12.51 -4.84 0.13
C GLY A 14 13.64 -4.74 -0.90
N LYS A 15 14.19 -5.88 -1.34
CA LYS A 15 15.24 -5.91 -2.38
C LYS A 15 14.69 -5.58 -3.76
N SER A 16 13.46 -6.00 -4.06
CA SER A 16 12.85 -5.86 -5.38
C SER A 16 12.14 -4.52 -5.57
N PHE A 17 11.51 -3.98 -4.53
CA PHE A 17 10.69 -2.77 -4.58
C PHE A 17 11.23 -1.60 -3.74
N GLY A 18 12.07 -1.87 -2.75
CA GLY A 18 12.62 -0.88 -1.81
C GLY A 18 13.93 -0.25 -2.28
N THR A 19 14.29 -0.32 -3.58
CA THR A 19 15.46 0.39 -4.11
C THR A 19 15.19 1.89 -4.18
N ASP A 20 16.23 2.72 -4.01
CA ASP A 20 16.08 4.18 -4.02
C ASP A 20 15.36 4.67 -5.28
N SER A 21 15.77 4.18 -6.46
CA SER A 21 15.16 4.55 -7.74
C SER A 21 13.67 4.24 -7.82
N LEU A 22 13.22 3.08 -7.31
CA LEU A 22 11.81 2.72 -7.32
C LEU A 22 11.00 3.47 -6.27
N MET A 23 11.60 3.69 -5.09
CA MET A 23 10.97 4.46 -4.02
C MET A 23 10.80 5.94 -4.43
N ASP A 24 11.84 6.56 -4.98
CA ASP A 24 11.82 7.96 -5.43
C ASP A 24 10.84 8.17 -6.60
N SER A 25 10.68 7.18 -7.48
CA SER A 25 9.69 7.22 -8.56
C SER A 25 8.25 7.02 -8.10
N GLY A 26 8.05 6.63 -6.85
CA GLY A 26 6.75 6.24 -6.30
C GLY A 26 6.16 5.00 -6.96
N PHE A 27 7.00 4.14 -7.53
CA PHE A 27 6.54 2.91 -8.19
C PHE A 27 5.80 1.97 -7.24
N PRO A 28 6.31 1.65 -6.02
CA PRO A 28 5.61 0.75 -5.10
C PRO A 28 4.28 1.33 -4.59
N GLN A 29 4.14 2.66 -4.54
CA GLN A 29 2.91 3.33 -4.12
C GLN A 29 1.72 3.10 -5.07
N ARG A 30 1.98 2.58 -6.29
CA ARG A 30 0.96 2.29 -7.31
C ARG A 30 0.38 0.88 -7.20
N PHE A 31 0.90 0.07 -6.28
CA PHE A 31 0.44 -1.29 -6.06
C PHE A 31 -0.45 -1.38 -4.83
N LEU A 32 -1.55 -2.11 -4.97
CA LEU A 32 -2.38 -2.53 -3.86
C LEU A 32 -1.81 -3.84 -3.31
N PHE A 33 -1.21 -3.79 -2.13
CA PHE A 33 -0.60 -4.96 -1.51
C PHE A 33 -1.58 -5.64 -0.56
N VAL A 34 -1.64 -6.96 -0.65
CA VAL A 34 -2.32 -7.81 0.33
C VAL A 34 -1.25 -8.51 1.16
N TYR A 35 -1.37 -8.43 2.48
CA TYR A 35 -0.49 -9.10 3.41
C TYR A 35 -1.32 -9.94 4.38
N PRO A 36 -1.68 -11.18 3.98
CA PRO A 36 -2.53 -12.02 4.81
C PRO A 36 -1.78 -12.46 6.08
N ASP A 37 -2.50 -12.56 7.19
CA ASP A 37 -1.97 -13.20 8.38
C ASP A 37 -1.69 -14.67 8.12
N LYS A 38 -0.82 -15.26 8.96
CA LYS A 38 -0.52 -16.69 8.85
C LYS A 38 -1.80 -17.49 9.02
N ALA A 39 -2.20 -18.16 7.95
CA ALA A 39 -3.37 -19.03 7.99
C ALA A 39 -3.14 -20.19 8.97
N GLU A 40 -4.19 -20.58 9.68
CA GLU A 40 -4.18 -21.80 10.47
C GLU A 40 -3.97 -23.03 9.57
N PHE A 41 -3.29 -24.02 10.12
CA PHE A 41 -3.07 -25.25 9.39
C PHE A 41 -4.39 -26.02 9.24
N ILE A 42 -4.84 -26.17 7.99
CA ILE A 42 -6.00 -26.99 7.64
C ILE A 42 -5.49 -28.26 6.95
N LYS A 43 -5.85 -29.44 7.47
CA LYS A 43 -5.53 -30.73 6.84
C LYS A 43 -6.07 -30.74 5.40
N ARG A 44 -5.34 -31.38 4.48
CA ARG A 44 -5.73 -31.43 3.06
C ARG A 44 -7.12 -31.99 2.83
N ILE A 45 -7.55 -32.98 3.66
CA ILE A 45 -8.86 -33.59 3.57
C ILE A 45 -9.99 -32.64 3.97
N ASP A 46 -9.70 -31.69 4.88
CA ASP A 46 -10.68 -30.74 5.41
C ASP A 46 -10.77 -29.45 4.58
N ARG A 47 -9.95 -29.33 3.53
CA ARG A 47 -9.94 -28.15 2.67
C ARG A 47 -11.21 -28.10 1.83
N LYS A 48 -11.96 -27.03 1.97
CA LYS A 48 -13.12 -26.78 1.12
C LYS A 48 -12.66 -26.61 -0.35
N ARG A 49 -13.35 -27.29 -1.24
CA ARG A 49 -13.15 -27.16 -2.69
C ARG A 49 -14.21 -26.21 -3.24
N MET A 50 -13.88 -25.58 -4.35
CA MET A 50 -14.86 -24.80 -5.11
C MET A 50 -15.97 -25.73 -5.58
N THR A 51 -17.22 -25.39 -5.27
CA THR A 51 -18.37 -26.15 -5.75
C THR A 51 -18.62 -25.88 -7.24
N PRO A 52 -19.37 -26.73 -7.94
CA PRO A 52 -19.77 -26.48 -9.33
C PRO A 52 -20.47 -25.12 -9.47
N GLU A 53 -21.38 -24.78 -8.56
CA GLU A 53 -22.17 -23.54 -8.56
C GLU A 53 -21.27 -22.32 -8.43
N MET A 54 -20.27 -22.37 -7.54
CA MET A 54 -19.27 -21.29 -7.40
C MET A 54 -18.44 -21.12 -8.68
N ARG A 55 -18.09 -22.24 -9.34
CA ARG A 55 -17.35 -22.20 -10.60
C ARG A 55 -18.18 -21.58 -11.71
N ASP A 56 -19.45 -21.98 -11.81
CA ASP A 56 -20.36 -21.47 -12.82
C ASP A 56 -20.63 -19.97 -12.61
N SER A 57 -20.80 -19.52 -11.36
CA SER A 57 -20.94 -18.11 -11.02
C SER A 57 -19.70 -17.31 -11.46
N TRP A 58 -18.49 -17.80 -11.18
CA TRP A 58 -17.24 -17.16 -11.65
C TRP A 58 -17.15 -17.14 -13.16
N SER A 59 -17.47 -18.25 -13.83
CA SER A 59 -17.43 -18.33 -15.30
C SER A 59 -18.40 -17.34 -15.93
N ASN A 60 -19.57 -17.15 -15.35
CA ASN A 60 -20.57 -16.19 -15.81
C ASN A 60 -20.06 -14.73 -15.65
N ILE A 61 -19.46 -14.39 -14.49
CA ILE A 61 -18.88 -13.05 -14.26
C ILE A 61 -17.78 -12.78 -15.29
N ILE A 62 -16.84 -13.72 -15.46
CA ILE A 62 -15.72 -13.56 -16.41
C ILE A 62 -16.24 -13.45 -17.82
N GLY A 63 -17.17 -14.32 -18.23
CA GLY A 63 -17.76 -14.29 -19.59
C GLY A 63 -18.46 -12.96 -19.87
N ARG A 64 -19.20 -12.44 -18.91
CA ARG A 64 -19.84 -11.13 -18.95
C ARG A 64 -18.84 -9.99 -19.16
N LEU A 65 -17.76 -9.96 -18.37
CA LEU A 65 -16.73 -8.92 -18.46
C LEU A 65 -15.96 -8.98 -19.81
N PHE A 66 -15.72 -10.18 -20.34
CA PHE A 66 -15.07 -10.35 -21.64
C PHE A 66 -15.94 -9.90 -22.81
N GLY A 67 -17.26 -10.07 -22.70
CA GLY A 67 -18.22 -9.69 -23.76
C GLY A 67 -18.76 -8.28 -23.62
N MET A 68 -18.31 -7.52 -22.64
CA MET A 68 -18.85 -6.19 -22.36
C MET A 68 -18.33 -5.14 -23.34
N GLU A 69 -19.23 -4.40 -23.93
CA GLU A 69 -18.89 -3.21 -24.73
C GLU A 69 -18.34 -2.08 -23.79
N PRO A 70 -17.53 -1.16 -24.34
CA PRO A 70 -17.03 -0.03 -23.56
C PRO A 70 -18.18 0.77 -22.95
N LEU A 71 -18.13 0.95 -21.63
CA LEU A 71 -19.15 1.65 -20.85
C LEU A 71 -18.53 2.89 -20.21
N THR A 72 -19.23 4.02 -20.29
CA THR A 72 -18.91 5.23 -19.54
C THR A 72 -19.73 5.25 -18.27
N LEU A 73 -19.05 5.22 -17.12
CA LEU A 73 -19.69 5.25 -15.81
C LEU A 73 -19.65 6.66 -15.23
N GLN A 74 -20.71 7.03 -14.54
CA GLN A 74 -20.84 8.25 -13.77
C GLN A 74 -21.06 7.91 -12.29
N LEU A 75 -20.70 8.81 -11.41
CA LEU A 75 -21.04 8.67 -10.00
C LEU A 75 -22.46 9.20 -9.77
N SER A 76 -23.21 8.54 -8.89
CA SER A 76 -24.41 9.16 -8.33
C SER A 76 -24.01 10.38 -7.50
N HIS A 77 -24.93 11.30 -7.27
CA HIS A 77 -24.65 12.50 -6.46
C HIS A 77 -24.12 12.14 -5.05
N GLU A 78 -24.66 11.09 -4.45
CA GLU A 78 -24.22 10.64 -3.13
C GLU A 78 -22.85 9.94 -3.19
N ALA A 79 -22.59 9.15 -4.23
CA ALA A 79 -21.27 8.54 -4.45
C ALA A 79 -20.19 9.61 -4.69
N GLU A 80 -20.51 10.67 -5.44
CA GLU A 80 -19.61 11.80 -5.66
C GLU A 80 -19.28 12.51 -4.35
N ARG A 81 -20.29 12.76 -3.49
CA ARG A 81 -20.09 13.36 -2.17
C ARG A 81 -19.20 12.49 -1.28
N LEU A 82 -19.49 11.19 -1.19
CA LEU A 82 -18.66 10.25 -0.41
C LEU A 82 -17.20 10.21 -0.89
N TYR A 83 -17.01 10.23 -2.20
CA TYR A 83 -15.67 10.28 -2.78
C TYR A 83 -14.96 11.61 -2.45
N ALA A 84 -15.63 12.74 -2.57
CA ALA A 84 -15.07 14.05 -2.25
C ALA A 84 -14.67 14.13 -0.76
N ASP A 85 -15.55 13.73 0.15
CA ASP A 85 -15.28 13.68 1.59
C ASP A 85 -14.08 12.80 1.91
N TYR A 86 -13.97 11.64 1.26
CA TYR A 86 -12.82 10.74 1.42
C TYR A 86 -11.53 11.38 0.89
N ALA A 87 -11.56 11.93 -0.34
CA ALA A 87 -10.38 12.49 -0.99
C ALA A 87 -9.82 13.68 -0.20
N ASP A 88 -10.68 14.60 0.24
CA ASP A 88 -10.30 15.75 1.04
C ASP A 88 -9.68 15.31 2.38
N ALA A 89 -10.32 14.38 3.09
CA ALA A 89 -9.78 13.85 4.34
C ALA A 89 -8.44 13.11 4.15
N ASN A 90 -8.28 12.42 3.03
CA ASN A 90 -7.06 11.69 2.71
C ASN A 90 -5.92 12.63 2.29
N ASP A 91 -6.22 13.69 1.54
CA ASP A 91 -5.24 14.73 1.16
C ASP A 91 -4.77 15.51 2.40
N MET A 92 -5.68 15.85 3.32
CA MET A 92 -5.29 16.46 4.61
C MET A 92 -4.35 15.55 5.42
N LYS A 93 -4.60 14.23 5.43
CA LYS A 93 -3.69 13.27 6.06
C LYS A 93 -2.36 13.17 5.32
N ALA A 94 -2.37 13.26 4.00
CA ALA A 94 -1.15 13.21 3.19
C ALA A 94 -0.26 14.44 3.45
N ASP A 95 -0.84 15.63 3.54
CA ASP A 95 -0.13 16.88 3.83
C ASP A 95 0.43 16.92 5.25
N ALA A 96 -0.22 16.24 6.20
CA ALA A 96 0.23 16.14 7.58
C ALA A 96 1.30 15.06 7.80
N GLU A 97 1.56 14.19 6.81
CA GLU A 97 2.58 13.14 6.93
C GLU A 97 3.99 13.72 6.92
N GLU A 98 4.81 13.33 7.88
CA GLU A 98 6.24 13.69 7.87
C GLU A 98 7.05 12.90 6.82
N ASP A 99 6.46 11.86 6.27
CA ASP A 99 7.08 10.94 5.32
C ASP A 99 6.50 11.12 3.93
N ASP A 100 7.27 11.76 3.03
CA ASP A 100 6.88 12.05 1.65
C ASP A 100 6.42 10.79 0.88
N TYR A 101 6.98 9.63 1.21
CA TYR A 101 6.56 8.38 0.58
C TYR A 101 5.14 8.00 1.02
N ILE A 102 4.83 8.09 2.33
CA ILE A 102 3.50 7.78 2.85
C ILE A 102 2.49 8.82 2.34
N GLY A 103 2.85 10.10 2.38
CA GLY A 103 2.01 11.17 1.81
C GLY A 103 1.68 10.91 0.34
N GLY A 104 2.69 10.63 -0.47
CA GLY A 104 2.50 10.30 -1.88
C GLY A 104 1.70 9.01 -2.13
N MET A 105 1.79 8.02 -1.25
CA MET A 105 0.97 6.80 -1.32
C MET A 105 -0.51 7.12 -1.05
N ARG A 106 -0.79 7.94 -0.03
CA ARG A 106 -2.16 8.39 0.27
C ARG A 106 -2.79 9.09 -0.92
N GLN A 107 -2.12 10.07 -1.53
CA GLN A 107 -2.63 10.77 -2.71
C GLN A 107 -2.95 9.84 -3.88
N LYS A 108 -2.15 8.78 -4.08
CA LYS A 108 -2.45 7.78 -5.13
C LYS A 108 -3.66 6.91 -4.78
N MET A 109 -4.01 6.78 -3.49
CA MET A 109 -5.17 6.02 -3.07
C MET A 109 -6.48 6.65 -3.55
N ASN A 110 -6.54 7.97 -3.73
CA ASN A 110 -7.73 8.65 -4.28
C ASN A 110 -8.12 8.09 -5.66
N ILE A 111 -7.13 7.83 -6.53
CA ILE A 111 -7.38 7.20 -7.84
C ILE A 111 -7.76 5.71 -7.67
N HIS A 112 -7.17 5.03 -6.71
CA HIS A 112 -7.49 3.63 -6.47
C HIS A 112 -8.91 3.43 -5.95
N VAL A 113 -9.45 4.35 -5.14
CA VAL A 113 -10.87 4.31 -4.70
C VAL A 113 -11.81 4.30 -5.91
N LEU A 114 -11.60 5.19 -6.88
CA LEU A 114 -12.43 5.22 -8.10
C LEU A 114 -12.33 3.90 -8.88
N ARG A 115 -11.13 3.33 -9.01
CA ARG A 115 -10.93 2.04 -9.67
C ARG A 115 -11.60 0.89 -8.92
N LEU A 116 -11.55 0.90 -7.60
CA LEU A 116 -12.22 -0.08 -6.75
C LEU A 116 -13.74 0.05 -6.83
N ALA A 117 -14.27 1.28 -6.91
CA ALA A 117 -15.70 1.54 -7.11
C ALA A 117 -16.18 0.98 -8.47
N ILE A 118 -15.40 1.22 -9.55
CA ILE A 118 -15.67 0.61 -10.86
C ILE A 118 -15.68 -0.93 -10.75
N MET A 119 -14.70 -1.52 -10.07
CA MET A 119 -14.66 -2.98 -9.89
C MET A 119 -15.86 -3.49 -9.09
N ALA A 120 -16.23 -2.80 -8.00
CA ALA A 120 -17.41 -3.14 -7.21
C ALA A 120 -18.68 -3.11 -8.06
N HIS A 121 -18.86 -2.06 -8.85
CA HIS A 121 -19.96 -1.91 -9.77
C HIS A 121 -20.02 -3.04 -10.80
N LEU A 122 -18.92 -3.33 -11.48
CA LEU A 122 -18.85 -4.39 -12.50
C LEU A 122 -19.09 -5.79 -11.92
N LEU A 123 -18.87 -6.00 -10.63
CA LEU A 123 -19.15 -7.25 -9.93
C LEU A 123 -20.55 -7.32 -9.32
N SER A 124 -21.29 -6.22 -9.30
CA SER A 124 -22.66 -6.13 -8.77
C SER A 124 -23.70 -6.67 -9.76
N ASP A 125 -24.95 -6.72 -9.31
CA ASP A 125 -26.09 -7.05 -10.16
C ASP A 125 -26.48 -5.92 -11.09
N HIS A 126 -25.99 -4.68 -10.82
CA HIS A 126 -26.23 -3.46 -11.59
C HIS A 126 -25.11 -3.13 -12.60
N TRP A 127 -24.25 -4.09 -12.91
CA TRP A 127 -23.02 -3.94 -13.70
C TRP A 127 -23.18 -3.27 -15.07
N ASN A 128 -24.39 -3.30 -15.66
CA ASN A 128 -24.73 -2.73 -16.97
C ASN A 128 -25.39 -1.33 -16.86
N GLU A 129 -25.61 -0.86 -15.65
CA GLU A 129 -26.11 0.49 -15.44
C GLU A 129 -24.96 1.50 -15.55
N PRO A 130 -25.22 2.73 -16.07
CA PRO A 130 -24.13 3.70 -16.26
C PRO A 130 -23.77 4.49 -14.97
N VAL A 131 -24.28 4.09 -13.81
CA VAL A 131 -24.16 4.86 -12.56
C VAL A 131 -23.61 4.01 -11.43
N ILE A 132 -22.50 4.45 -10.86
CA ILE A 132 -21.91 3.90 -9.62
C ILE A 132 -22.68 4.50 -8.43
N THR A 133 -23.19 3.65 -7.58
CA THR A 133 -23.99 4.00 -6.40
C THR A 133 -23.14 4.34 -5.18
N ASP A 134 -23.76 4.92 -4.15
CA ASP A 134 -23.20 5.13 -2.82
C ASP A 134 -22.69 3.84 -2.17
N ASN A 135 -23.44 2.75 -2.25
CA ASN A 135 -23.05 1.46 -1.69
C ASN A 135 -21.73 0.93 -2.29
N GLU A 136 -21.55 1.07 -3.59
CA GLU A 136 -20.33 0.65 -4.30
C GLU A 136 -19.15 1.56 -3.93
N MET A 137 -19.40 2.85 -3.76
CA MET A 137 -18.40 3.81 -3.31
C MET A 137 -17.99 3.57 -1.86
N GLU A 138 -18.91 3.34 -0.93
CA GLU A 138 -18.60 2.98 0.46
C GLU A 138 -17.79 1.69 0.54
N TYR A 139 -18.14 0.68 -0.27
CA TYR A 139 -17.36 -0.54 -0.34
C TYR A 139 -15.93 -0.26 -0.81
N ALA A 140 -15.77 0.55 -1.86
CA ALA A 140 -14.47 0.92 -2.41
C ALA A 140 -13.60 1.66 -1.39
N ILE A 141 -14.19 2.58 -0.62
CA ILE A 141 -13.52 3.33 0.45
C ILE A 141 -13.03 2.36 1.53
N ARG A 142 -13.88 1.46 2.02
CA ARG A 142 -13.46 0.46 3.03
C ARG A 142 -12.31 -0.42 2.55
N VAL A 143 -12.33 -0.83 1.29
CA VAL A 143 -11.25 -1.63 0.68
C VAL A 143 -9.97 -0.80 0.53
N ALA A 144 -10.08 0.47 0.17
CA ALA A 144 -8.94 1.39 0.06
C ALA A 144 -8.29 1.64 1.43
N ASP A 145 -9.09 1.81 2.49
CA ASP A 145 -8.60 1.95 3.87
C ASP A 145 -7.82 0.72 4.31
N TYR A 146 -8.31 -0.48 4.00
CA TYR A 146 -7.58 -1.73 4.25
C TYR A 146 -6.21 -1.73 3.54
N PHE A 147 -6.17 -1.40 2.25
CA PHE A 147 -4.90 -1.35 1.51
C PHE A 147 -3.96 -0.28 2.04
N THR A 148 -4.48 0.87 2.43
CA THR A 148 -3.69 1.94 3.05
C THR A 148 -3.08 1.46 4.36
N GLN A 149 -3.86 0.84 5.24
CA GLN A 149 -3.38 0.30 6.51
C GLN A 149 -2.30 -0.76 6.29
N ILE A 150 -2.56 -1.75 5.43
CA ILE A 150 -1.58 -2.81 5.12
C ILE A 150 -0.30 -2.21 4.54
N HIS A 151 -0.40 -1.22 3.65
CA HIS A 151 0.77 -0.58 3.06
C HIS A 151 1.63 0.11 4.13
N VAL A 152 1.02 0.90 5.00
CA VAL A 152 1.72 1.65 6.04
C VAL A 152 2.30 0.72 7.11
N GLU A 153 1.51 -0.23 7.60
CA GLU A 153 1.89 -1.04 8.76
C GLU A 153 2.78 -2.24 8.42
N ARG A 154 2.61 -2.84 7.24
CA ARG A 154 3.26 -4.10 6.86
C ARG A 154 4.24 -3.95 5.71
N ILE A 155 3.86 -3.24 4.65
CA ILE A 155 4.64 -3.17 3.41
C ILE A 155 5.75 -2.14 3.51
N TYR A 156 5.42 -0.92 3.92
CA TYR A 156 6.39 0.17 4.04
C TYR A 156 7.59 -0.19 4.92
N PRO A 157 7.44 -0.82 6.11
CA PRO A 157 8.57 -1.30 6.88
C PRO A 157 9.48 -2.29 6.13
N LEU A 158 8.90 -3.16 5.30
CA LEU A 158 9.67 -4.11 4.49
C LEU A 158 10.41 -3.42 3.33
N LEU A 159 9.79 -2.42 2.70
CA LEU A 159 10.40 -1.63 1.64
C LEU A 159 11.59 -0.81 2.15
N MET A 160 11.41 -0.17 3.30
CA MET A 160 12.45 0.68 3.91
C MET A 160 13.62 -0.12 4.46
N GLY A 161 13.41 -1.38 4.82
CA GLY A 161 14.40 -2.21 5.50
C GLY A 161 14.83 -1.64 6.86
N ASN A 162 15.45 -2.46 7.69
CA ASN A 162 15.84 -2.07 9.05
C ASN A 162 16.78 -0.85 9.10
N ALA A 163 17.66 -0.69 8.10
CA ALA A 163 18.62 0.41 8.07
C ALA A 163 17.97 1.79 7.83
N ARG A 164 16.98 1.89 6.92
CA ARG A 164 16.27 3.16 6.67
C ARG A 164 15.38 3.54 7.84
N GLN A 165 14.70 2.57 8.47
CA GLN A 165 13.92 2.83 9.70
C GLN A 165 14.81 3.31 10.85
N ALA A 166 15.98 2.71 10.97
CA ALA A 166 16.96 3.11 11.98
C ALA A 166 17.45 4.54 11.75
N ILE A 167 17.68 4.95 10.49
CA ILE A 167 18.11 6.32 10.14
C ILE A 167 17.00 7.33 10.45
N LYS A 168 15.74 7.04 10.13
CA LYS A 168 14.61 7.92 10.50
C LYS A 168 14.47 8.08 12.01
N ARG A 169 14.65 7.01 12.77
CA ARG A 169 14.70 7.07 14.24
C ARG A 169 15.87 7.94 14.71
N LEU A 170 17.06 7.75 14.13
CA LEU A 170 18.23 8.58 14.42
C LEU A 170 18.01 10.06 14.11
N THR A 171 17.41 10.38 12.99
CA THR A 171 17.14 11.77 12.62
C THR A 171 16.14 12.39 13.58
N LYS A 172 15.11 11.66 13.99
CA LYS A 172 14.16 12.08 15.04
C LYS A 172 14.85 12.21 16.43
N GLU A 173 15.69 11.27 16.80
CA GLU A 173 16.44 11.31 18.06
C GLU A 173 17.51 12.40 18.06
N LEU A 174 18.18 12.67 16.92
CA LEU A 174 19.11 13.81 16.79
C LEU A 174 18.40 15.17 16.90
N VAL A 175 17.19 15.30 16.37
CA VAL A 175 16.35 16.51 16.53
C VAL A 175 15.88 16.66 17.98
N ILE A 176 15.56 15.56 18.67
CA ILE A 176 15.19 15.55 20.09
C ILE A 176 16.41 15.80 20.99
N THR A 177 17.62 15.37 20.59
CA THR A 177 18.84 15.53 21.39
C THR A 177 19.57 16.86 21.18
N GLU A 178 19.21 17.68 20.22
CA GLU A 178 19.62 19.11 20.25
C GLU A 178 19.12 19.82 21.50
N ILE A 179 18.18 19.20 22.24
CA ILE A 179 17.63 19.70 23.52
C ILE A 179 18.31 19.09 24.75
N GLY A 180 19.20 18.08 24.65
CA GLY A 180 19.79 17.57 25.90
C GLY A 180 20.81 16.47 25.99
N GLN A 181 21.18 15.70 24.97
CA GLN A 181 22.29 14.73 25.08
C GLN A 181 22.97 14.44 23.74
N THR A 182 24.28 14.66 23.68
CA THR A 182 25.16 14.29 22.58
C THR A 182 25.38 12.79 22.56
N PHE A 183 24.83 12.09 21.56
CA PHE A 183 25.28 10.73 21.23
C PHE A 183 26.71 10.79 20.70
N ASP A 184 27.60 10.03 21.29
CA ASP A 184 28.98 9.93 20.82
C ASP A 184 29.01 9.12 19.49
N ILE A 185 28.92 9.87 18.37
CA ILE A 185 28.98 9.33 16.99
C ILE A 185 30.31 8.60 16.73
N GLN A 186 31.28 8.71 17.61
CA GLN A 186 32.58 8.05 17.48
C GLN A 186 32.50 6.54 17.72
N ASN A 187 31.51 6.04 18.45
CA ASN A 187 31.33 4.60 18.67
C ASN A 187 30.39 3.97 17.61
N LYS A 188 30.85 3.95 16.36
CA LYS A 188 30.11 3.40 15.21
C LYS A 188 29.68 1.94 15.37
N SER A 189 30.38 1.17 16.21
CA SER A 189 30.04 -0.25 16.46
C SER A 189 28.83 -0.38 17.35
N ALA A 190 28.79 0.34 18.47
CA ALA A 190 27.65 0.35 19.39
C ALA A 190 26.39 0.94 18.70
N LEU A 191 26.59 1.95 17.85
CA LEU A 191 25.51 2.56 17.10
C LEU A 191 24.95 1.60 16.03
N ALA A 192 25.83 0.87 15.31
CA ALA A 192 25.43 -0.14 14.32
C ALA A 192 24.67 -1.30 14.98
N GLU A 193 25.10 -1.72 16.16
CA GLU A 193 24.45 -2.78 16.96
C GLU A 193 23.08 -2.31 17.49
N ALA A 194 23.01 -1.10 18.06
CA ALA A 194 21.75 -0.52 18.54
C ALA A 194 20.73 -0.32 17.42
N LEU A 195 21.18 -0.06 16.20
CA LEU A 195 20.36 0.13 15.00
C LEU A 195 20.13 -1.15 14.21
N ASN A 196 20.71 -2.28 14.67
CA ASN A 196 20.67 -3.57 13.99
C ASN A 196 21.03 -3.47 12.49
N CYS A 197 22.09 -2.71 12.19
CA CYS A 197 22.56 -2.48 10.82
C CYS A 197 24.07 -2.76 10.70
N ASP A 198 24.51 -3.01 9.45
CA ASP A 198 25.93 -3.21 9.14
C ASP A 198 26.71 -1.90 9.35
N ARG A 199 27.90 -1.99 9.99
CA ARG A 199 28.81 -0.88 10.25
C ARG A 199 29.27 -0.15 8.97
N ALA A 200 29.45 -0.88 7.86
CA ALA A 200 29.81 -0.28 6.57
C ALA A 200 28.65 0.55 6.02
N LYS A 201 27.44 0.08 6.17
CA LYS A 201 26.22 0.76 5.78
C LYS A 201 25.99 2.03 6.61
N LEU A 202 26.16 1.96 7.93
CA LEU A 202 26.12 3.10 8.82
C LEU A 202 27.17 4.16 8.44
N THR A 203 28.40 3.74 8.12
CA THR A 203 29.47 4.64 7.71
C THR A 203 29.13 5.38 6.40
N ASN A 204 28.51 4.72 5.43
CA ASN A 204 28.07 5.32 4.17
C ASN A 204 26.96 6.34 4.39
N ILE A 205 26.08 6.09 5.34
CA ILE A 205 24.99 7.00 5.74
C ILE A 205 25.57 8.26 6.39
N LEU A 206 26.43 8.10 7.40
CA LEU A 206 27.05 9.21 8.12
C LEU A 206 27.94 10.06 7.23
N ASN A 207 28.54 9.49 6.18
CA ASN A 207 29.37 10.21 5.22
C ASN A 207 28.57 10.87 4.08
N GLY A 208 27.24 10.88 4.13
CA GLY A 208 26.39 11.49 3.11
C GLY A 208 26.45 10.83 1.74
N LYS A 209 26.98 9.60 1.65
CA LYS A 209 27.09 8.84 0.40
C LYS A 209 25.78 8.14 0.01
N LEU A 210 24.80 8.09 0.90
CA LEU A 210 23.42 7.81 0.55
C LEU A 210 22.76 9.17 0.31
N ARG A 211 22.61 9.54 -0.96
CA ARG A 211 21.92 10.76 -1.36
C ARG A 211 20.51 10.75 -0.75
N LYS A 212 20.11 11.97 -0.29
CA LYS A 212 18.74 12.29 0.12
C LYS A 212 17.73 11.79 -0.89
#